data_c8993520c3d8fe2a42784c1449e0e5cb
#
_entry.id   c8993520c3d8fe2a42784c1449e0e5cb
#
_cell.length_a   1.000
_cell.length_b   1.000
_cell.length_c   1.000
_cell.angle_alpha   90.00
_cell.angle_beta   90.00
_cell.angle_gamma   90.00
#
_symmetry.space_group_name_H-M   'P 1'
#
loop_
_entity.id
_entity.type
_entity.pdbx_description
1 polymer ?
#
loop_
_entity_poly.entity_id
_entity_poly.type
_entity_poly.pdbx_seq_one_letter_code
_entity_poly.pdbx_strand_id
1 'polypeptide(L)'
;MGIAAAALATSVLFTLARPIMDGRMLWPALGAAVLGAVLTIGLGVAFDVAPIEYLIGISAFAVPVLVLMEAAAIGSGADRSGRWILMLTWGCVVFPLAALVPLLLTASCTGTVCQLEDFGGALPLLVSSSAFVTLAWLPAGVTEPADVDPHSNRRVTGAVVVLWLGLVLWLVSLEGAIDQFTPLIVIAAVVGPVAGALGWLITDRARGVPRSMPRSAIFGVIAGLAAMMPGVVTVTFPWSLAVGALAGALGSLAYSSRASLSAGIATRWGLVVLVATAVGFFAPAISGNGVGILFSAQLDVLTVPVMSFAGVTVGAVVLSAPAWVLLRRTAGRAPRARRAQYERE
;
A
#
# COMPACT_ATOMS: atom_id res chain seq x y z
N MET A 1 13.89 -14.08 7.63
CA MET A 1 13.42 -13.86 6.24
C MET A 1 12.73 -12.52 6.05
N GLY A 2 11.73 -12.13 6.85
CA GLY A 2 10.97 -10.89 6.68
C GLY A 2 11.81 -9.61 6.61
N ILE A 3 12.81 -9.45 7.48
CA ILE A 3 13.73 -8.30 7.46
C ILE A 3 14.54 -8.27 6.14
N ALA A 4 14.98 -9.42 5.62
CA ALA A 4 15.68 -9.49 4.35
C ALA A 4 14.77 -9.12 3.17
N ALA A 5 13.50 -9.55 3.20
CA ALA A 5 12.51 -9.16 2.21
C ALA A 5 12.22 -7.66 2.23
N ALA A 6 12.08 -7.06 3.43
CA ALA A 6 11.92 -5.62 3.59
C ALA A 6 13.16 -4.84 3.11
N ALA A 7 14.37 -5.33 3.40
CA ALA A 7 15.61 -4.73 2.93
C ALA A 7 15.73 -4.79 1.40
N LEU A 8 15.33 -5.91 0.79
CA LEU A 8 15.30 -6.07 -0.66
C LEU A 8 14.31 -5.08 -1.29
N ALA A 9 13.07 -5.03 -0.79
CA ALA A 9 12.06 -4.09 -1.26
C ALA A 9 12.54 -2.64 -1.14
N THR A 10 13.14 -2.28 0.00
CA THR A 10 13.68 -0.94 0.24
C THR A 10 14.78 -0.57 -0.75
N SER A 11 15.73 -1.48 -1.00
CA SER A 11 16.85 -1.23 -1.93
C SER A 11 16.37 -0.99 -3.35
N VAL A 12 15.36 -1.74 -3.79
CA VAL A 12 14.77 -1.61 -5.12
C VAL A 12 14.01 -0.30 -5.25
N LEU A 13 13.16 0.01 -4.29
CA LEU A 13 12.40 1.26 -4.28
C LEU A 13 13.32 2.48 -4.18
N PHE A 14 14.41 2.38 -3.41
CA PHE A 14 15.45 3.40 -3.36
C PHE A 14 16.10 3.61 -4.73
N THR A 15 16.43 2.54 -5.43
CA THR A 15 17.03 2.61 -6.77
C THR A 15 16.09 3.25 -7.79
N LEU A 16 14.78 2.96 -7.70
CA LEU A 16 13.77 3.59 -8.54
C LEU A 16 13.55 5.06 -8.20
N ALA A 17 13.55 5.40 -6.93
CA ALA A 17 13.34 6.75 -6.45
C ALA A 17 14.57 7.65 -6.64
N ARG A 18 15.77 7.06 -6.82
CA ARG A 18 17.03 7.78 -6.95
C ARG A 18 17.03 8.92 -7.98
N PRO A 19 16.48 8.77 -9.20
CA PRO A 19 16.42 9.86 -10.16
C PRO A 19 15.55 11.05 -9.69
N ILE A 20 14.55 10.80 -8.85
CA ILE A 20 13.65 11.83 -8.31
C ILE A 20 14.31 12.56 -7.14
N MET A 21 15.22 11.88 -6.45
CA MET A 21 15.80 12.35 -5.19
C MET A 21 16.99 13.30 -5.34
N ASP A 22 17.60 13.36 -6.54
CA ASP A 22 18.69 14.31 -6.86
C ASP A 22 19.77 14.41 -5.74
N GLY A 23 20.18 13.26 -5.18
CA GLY A 23 21.13 13.21 -4.06
C GLY A 23 20.57 13.67 -2.70
N ARG A 24 19.29 13.98 -2.59
CA ARG A 24 18.65 14.32 -1.32
C ARG A 24 18.55 13.09 -0.44
N MET A 25 18.99 13.22 0.81
CA MET A 25 18.94 12.12 1.78
C MET A 25 17.51 11.86 2.27
N LEU A 26 17.18 10.57 2.44
CA LEU A 26 15.90 10.07 2.97
C LEU A 26 15.85 10.08 4.51
N TRP A 27 16.42 11.11 5.14
CA TRP A 27 16.42 11.21 6.61
C TRP A 27 15.02 11.24 7.22
N PRO A 28 14.02 11.95 6.65
CA PRO A 28 12.65 11.92 7.16
C PRO A 28 12.04 10.51 7.17
N ALA A 29 12.16 9.74 6.08
CA ALA A 29 11.66 8.38 6.01
C ALA A 29 12.36 7.45 7.01
N LEU A 30 13.69 7.50 7.08
CA LEU A 30 14.47 6.66 7.99
C LEU A 30 14.20 7.00 9.46
N GLY A 31 14.17 8.29 9.79
CA GLY A 31 13.84 8.74 11.16
C GLY A 31 12.44 8.33 11.59
N ALA A 32 11.45 8.50 10.72
CA ALA A 32 10.07 8.08 10.97
C ALA A 32 9.95 6.55 11.08
N ALA A 33 10.71 5.79 10.27
CA ALA A 33 10.73 4.34 10.33
C ALA A 33 11.25 3.83 11.68
N VAL A 34 12.38 4.37 12.15
CA VAL A 34 12.96 3.98 13.44
C VAL A 34 12.02 4.33 14.59
N LEU A 35 11.53 5.57 14.64
CA LEU A 35 10.62 6.00 15.70
C LEU A 35 9.28 5.23 15.66
N GLY A 36 8.72 5.03 14.47
CA GLY A 36 7.50 4.26 14.29
C GLY A 36 7.66 2.80 14.70
N ALA A 37 8.79 2.18 14.38
CA ALA A 37 9.11 0.82 14.81
C ALA A 37 9.20 0.72 16.33
N VAL A 38 9.92 1.64 16.98
CA VAL A 38 10.04 1.69 18.45
C VAL A 38 8.67 1.84 19.11
N LEU A 39 7.82 2.72 18.58
CA LEU A 39 6.45 2.91 19.10
C LEU A 39 5.59 1.67 18.88
N THR A 40 5.57 1.10 17.68
CA THR A 40 4.75 -0.07 17.36
C THR A 40 5.14 -1.28 18.18
N ILE A 41 6.44 -1.57 18.27
CA ILE A 41 6.96 -2.70 19.04
C ILE A 41 6.76 -2.44 20.55
N GLY A 42 7.11 -1.24 21.04
CA GLY A 42 6.98 -0.89 22.45
C GLY A 42 5.53 -0.96 22.93
N LEU A 43 4.59 -0.37 22.21
CA LEU A 43 3.17 -0.45 22.55
C LEU A 43 2.61 -1.87 22.37
N GLY A 44 2.98 -2.56 21.29
CA GLY A 44 2.52 -3.93 21.04
C GLY A 44 2.95 -4.91 22.13
N VAL A 45 4.17 -4.78 22.64
CA VAL A 45 4.67 -5.56 23.77
C VAL A 45 4.01 -5.13 25.09
N ALA A 46 3.86 -3.82 25.33
CA ALA A 46 3.25 -3.30 26.55
C ALA A 46 1.78 -3.72 26.73
N PHE A 47 1.06 -3.89 25.62
CA PHE A 47 -0.34 -4.32 25.64
C PHE A 47 -0.54 -5.79 25.26
N ASP A 48 0.55 -6.54 25.05
CA ASP A 48 0.51 -7.97 24.65
C ASP A 48 -0.39 -8.25 23.45
N VAL A 49 -0.30 -7.41 22.42
CA VAL A 49 -1.23 -7.40 21.30
C VAL A 49 -0.89 -8.45 20.25
N ALA A 50 0.40 -8.71 20.04
CA ALA A 50 0.88 -9.64 19.02
C ALA A 50 2.31 -10.13 19.33
N PRO A 51 2.74 -11.27 18.74
CA PRO A 51 4.11 -11.75 18.85
C PRO A 51 5.13 -10.69 18.38
N ILE A 52 6.24 -10.57 19.10
CA ILE A 52 7.26 -9.58 18.83
C ILE A 52 7.86 -9.73 17.42
N GLU A 53 7.96 -10.95 16.92
CA GLU A 53 8.45 -11.28 15.57
C GLU A 53 7.57 -10.64 14.49
N TYR A 54 6.25 -10.69 14.67
CA TYR A 54 5.28 -10.04 13.79
C TYR A 54 5.43 -8.52 13.83
N LEU A 55 5.53 -7.94 15.02
CA LEU A 55 5.70 -6.49 15.20
C LEU A 55 6.99 -5.97 14.57
N ILE A 56 8.09 -6.70 14.72
CA ILE A 56 9.36 -6.39 14.06
C ILE A 56 9.23 -6.48 12.54
N GLY A 57 8.61 -7.55 12.04
CA GLY A 57 8.43 -7.78 10.61
C GLY A 57 7.61 -6.68 9.95
N ILE A 58 6.44 -6.35 10.50
CA ILE A 58 5.58 -5.32 9.94
C ILE A 58 6.22 -3.92 10.02
N SER A 59 6.96 -3.64 11.10
CA SER A 59 7.71 -2.39 11.24
C SER A 59 8.85 -2.28 10.21
N ALA A 60 9.53 -3.39 9.91
CA ALA A 60 10.54 -3.42 8.86
C ALA A 60 9.93 -3.14 7.48
N PHE A 61 8.72 -3.65 7.21
CA PHE A 61 8.02 -3.41 5.95
C PHE A 61 7.42 -2.00 5.83
N ALA A 62 7.29 -1.25 6.91
CA ALA A 62 6.95 0.17 6.87
C ALA A 62 8.05 1.03 6.23
N VAL A 63 9.32 0.58 6.25
CA VAL A 63 10.45 1.31 5.63
C VAL A 63 10.26 1.54 4.15
N PRO A 64 10.02 0.52 3.30
CA PRO A 64 9.76 0.74 1.87
C PRO A 64 8.54 1.64 1.60
N VAL A 65 7.49 1.56 2.42
CA VAL A 65 6.32 2.44 2.29
C VAL A 65 6.72 3.90 2.54
N LEU A 66 7.48 4.18 3.60
CA LEU A 66 7.99 5.53 3.91
C LEU A 66 8.92 6.05 2.83
N VAL A 67 9.79 5.21 2.25
CA VAL A 67 10.66 5.59 1.12
C VAL A 67 9.83 6.00 -0.09
N LEU A 68 8.78 5.26 -0.43
CA LEU A 68 7.86 5.63 -1.51
C LEU A 68 7.12 6.95 -1.22
N MET A 69 6.63 7.11 0.00
CA MET A 69 5.94 8.34 0.41
C MET A 69 6.89 9.54 0.36
N GLU A 70 8.14 9.40 0.80
CA GLU A 70 9.10 10.49 0.74
C GLU A 70 9.51 10.83 -0.70
N ALA A 71 9.72 9.81 -1.55
CA ALA A 71 9.98 10.04 -2.98
C ALA A 71 8.82 10.79 -3.65
N ALA A 72 7.59 10.41 -3.35
CA ALA A 72 6.41 11.12 -3.81
C ALA A 72 6.36 12.55 -3.25
N ALA A 73 6.75 12.77 -1.96
CA ALA A 73 6.84 14.09 -1.34
C ALA A 73 7.84 15.01 -2.05
N ILE A 74 9.00 14.49 -2.39
CA ILE A 74 10.02 15.21 -3.15
C ILE A 74 9.49 15.56 -4.55
N GLY A 75 8.88 14.60 -5.24
CA GLY A 75 8.29 14.81 -6.57
C GLY A 75 7.20 15.87 -6.60
N SER A 76 6.45 16.05 -5.52
CA SER A 76 5.43 17.10 -5.39
C SER A 76 6.00 18.46 -4.98
N GLY A 77 7.31 18.56 -4.76
CA GLY A 77 7.95 19.82 -4.37
C GLY A 77 7.83 20.16 -2.88
N ALA A 78 7.48 19.19 -2.02
CA ALA A 78 7.46 19.39 -0.58
C ALA A 78 8.84 19.82 -0.07
N ASP A 79 8.87 20.87 0.76
CA ASP A 79 10.09 21.30 1.43
C ASP A 79 10.55 20.28 2.50
N ARG A 80 11.74 20.50 3.06
CA ARG A 80 12.30 19.58 4.05
C ARG A 80 11.41 19.44 5.27
N SER A 81 10.84 20.53 5.75
CA SER A 81 9.96 20.55 6.94
C SER A 81 8.67 19.77 6.67
N GLY A 82 8.05 20.00 5.49
CA GLY A 82 6.85 19.28 5.06
C GLY A 82 7.08 17.77 4.96
N ARG A 83 8.24 17.35 4.46
CA ARG A 83 8.59 15.92 4.41
C ARG A 83 8.70 15.31 5.81
N TRP A 84 9.36 15.98 6.77
CA TRP A 84 9.40 15.51 8.15
C TRP A 84 8.01 15.39 8.78
N ILE A 85 7.16 16.41 8.60
CA ILE A 85 5.79 16.40 9.11
C ILE A 85 5.02 15.19 8.56
N LEU A 86 5.08 14.96 7.24
CA LEU A 86 4.39 13.82 6.60
C LEU A 86 4.89 12.47 7.13
N MET A 87 6.20 12.27 7.07
CA MET A 87 6.80 10.98 7.45
C MET A 87 6.56 10.66 8.93
N LEU A 88 6.75 11.65 9.83
CA LEU A 88 6.50 11.46 11.26
C LEU A 88 5.02 11.25 11.57
N THR A 89 4.12 11.98 10.91
CA THR A 89 2.68 11.79 11.14
C THR A 89 2.26 10.38 10.75
N TRP A 90 2.66 9.90 9.57
CA TRP A 90 2.31 8.53 9.20
C TRP A 90 3.08 7.50 10.02
N GLY A 91 4.39 7.59 10.12
CA GLY A 91 5.24 6.59 10.77
C GLY A 91 5.04 6.47 12.27
N CYS A 92 4.82 7.59 12.97
CA CYS A 92 4.74 7.60 14.44
C CYS A 92 3.31 7.65 14.99
N VAL A 93 2.31 8.03 14.17
CA VAL A 93 0.93 8.15 14.64
C VAL A 93 0.02 7.18 13.88
N VAL A 94 -0.06 7.32 12.55
CA VAL A 94 -1.03 6.56 11.76
C VAL A 94 -0.67 5.08 11.71
N PHE A 95 0.58 4.76 11.40
CA PHE A 95 1.04 3.37 11.25
C PHE A 95 0.92 2.56 12.54
N PRO A 96 1.43 3.01 13.72
CA PRO A 96 1.28 2.26 14.96
C PRO A 96 -0.19 2.02 15.35
N LEU A 97 -1.04 3.02 15.20
CA LEU A 97 -2.48 2.86 15.49
C LEU A 97 -3.16 1.90 14.51
N ALA A 98 -2.84 1.99 13.22
CA ALA A 98 -3.37 1.08 12.22
C ALA A 98 -2.89 -0.37 12.42
N ALA A 99 -1.69 -0.55 12.98
CA ALA A 99 -1.15 -1.88 13.30
C ALA A 99 -1.78 -2.49 14.56
N LEU A 100 -2.00 -1.69 15.60
CA LEU A 100 -2.37 -2.20 16.92
C LEU A 100 -3.87 -2.22 17.17
N VAL A 101 -4.62 -1.19 16.70
CA VAL A 101 -6.06 -1.07 17.00
C VAL A 101 -6.88 -2.24 16.45
N PRO A 102 -6.72 -2.72 15.20
CA PRO A 102 -7.44 -3.88 14.70
C PRO A 102 -7.16 -5.15 15.52
N LEU A 103 -5.92 -5.35 15.95
CA LEU A 103 -5.53 -6.49 16.79
C LEU A 103 -6.16 -6.41 18.18
N LEU A 104 -6.19 -5.21 18.80
CA LEU A 104 -6.88 -5.00 20.08
C LEU A 104 -8.39 -5.24 19.96
N LEU A 105 -9.00 -4.83 18.87
CA LEU A 105 -10.42 -5.06 18.62
C LEU A 105 -10.73 -6.56 18.50
N THR A 106 -9.89 -7.31 17.79
CA THR A 106 -10.06 -8.78 17.69
C THR A 106 -9.80 -9.48 19.01
N ALA A 107 -8.80 -9.07 19.79
CA ALA A 107 -8.51 -9.63 21.10
C ALA A 107 -9.63 -9.37 22.13
N SER A 108 -10.34 -8.26 21.99
CA SER A 108 -11.49 -7.91 22.88
C SER A 108 -12.82 -8.55 22.46
N CYS A 109 -12.88 -9.17 21.29
CA CYS A 109 -14.08 -9.78 20.75
C CYS A 109 -14.17 -11.24 21.18
N THR A 110 -15.35 -11.71 21.57
CA THR A 110 -15.60 -13.11 21.96
C THR A 110 -16.57 -13.75 20.97
N GLY A 111 -16.13 -14.85 20.32
CA GLY A 111 -16.96 -15.62 19.41
C GLY A 111 -16.32 -15.91 18.04
N THR A 112 -16.98 -16.72 17.24
CA THR A 112 -16.52 -17.15 15.91
C THR A 112 -16.51 -16.03 14.85
N VAL A 113 -17.19 -14.91 15.14
CA VAL A 113 -17.38 -13.77 14.24
C VAL A 113 -16.19 -12.79 14.26
N CYS A 114 -15.25 -13.02 15.18
CA CYS A 114 -14.17 -12.07 15.49
C CYS A 114 -12.91 -12.31 14.67
N GLN A 115 -13.00 -12.94 13.51
CA GLN A 115 -11.84 -13.20 12.68
C GLN A 115 -11.48 -12.00 11.82
N LEU A 116 -10.30 -11.43 12.08
CA LEU A 116 -9.67 -10.46 11.21
C LEU A 116 -8.53 -11.17 10.47
N GLU A 117 -8.68 -11.32 9.17
CA GLU A 117 -7.62 -11.84 8.33
C GLU A 117 -6.87 -10.70 7.65
N ASP A 118 -5.76 -10.34 8.22
CA ASP A 118 -4.79 -9.39 7.64
C ASP A 118 -3.39 -9.98 7.71
N PHE A 119 -3.19 -11.12 7.05
CA PHE A 119 -1.99 -11.91 7.13
C PHE A 119 -0.72 -11.11 6.80
N GLY A 120 -0.73 -10.35 5.71
CA GLY A 120 0.41 -9.56 5.27
C GLY A 120 0.54 -8.17 5.92
N GLY A 121 -0.37 -7.79 6.82
CA GLY A 121 -0.39 -6.46 7.39
C GLY A 121 -0.84 -5.38 6.41
N ALA A 122 -1.83 -5.70 5.59
CA ALA A 122 -2.35 -4.78 4.57
C ALA A 122 -3.04 -3.55 5.17
N LEU A 123 -3.71 -3.68 6.32
CA LEU A 123 -4.33 -2.55 7.02
C LEU A 123 -3.30 -1.48 7.40
N PRO A 124 -2.25 -1.79 8.18
CA PRO A 124 -1.29 -0.79 8.58
C PRO A 124 -0.37 -0.32 7.45
N LEU A 125 -0.04 -1.18 6.49
CA LEU A 125 0.90 -0.84 5.43
C LEU A 125 0.23 -0.19 4.22
N LEU A 126 -0.80 -0.83 3.66
CA LEU A 126 -1.40 -0.41 2.40
C LEU A 126 -2.63 0.50 2.61
N VAL A 127 -3.58 0.11 3.47
CA VAL A 127 -4.80 0.89 3.67
C VAL A 127 -4.47 2.22 4.33
N SER A 128 -3.69 2.21 5.42
CA SER A 128 -3.36 3.44 6.14
C SER A 128 -2.53 4.42 5.30
N SER A 129 -1.51 3.92 4.58
CA SER A 129 -0.66 4.75 3.74
C SER A 129 -1.41 5.29 2.53
N SER A 130 -2.25 4.47 1.89
CA SER A 130 -3.05 4.87 0.73
C SER A 130 -4.09 5.91 1.10
N ALA A 131 -4.81 5.73 2.20
CA ALA A 131 -5.76 6.71 2.71
C ALA A 131 -5.06 8.02 3.09
N PHE A 132 -3.90 7.94 3.76
CA PHE A 132 -3.08 9.09 4.10
C PHE A 132 -2.64 9.86 2.85
N VAL A 133 -2.05 9.18 1.85
CA VAL A 133 -1.56 9.80 0.62
C VAL A 133 -2.69 10.38 -0.20
N THR A 134 -3.82 9.69 -0.32
CA THR A 134 -4.96 10.15 -1.13
C THR A 134 -5.47 11.51 -0.67
N LEU A 135 -5.42 11.81 0.62
CA LEU A 135 -5.91 13.06 1.19
C LEU A 135 -4.84 14.12 1.42
N ALA A 136 -3.64 13.72 1.85
CA ALA A 136 -2.55 14.66 2.12
C ALA A 136 -2.04 15.37 0.85
N TRP A 137 -2.24 14.76 -0.32
CA TRP A 137 -1.57 15.16 -1.57
C TRP A 137 -2.47 15.79 -2.62
N LEU A 138 -3.71 16.06 -2.31
CA LEU A 138 -4.70 16.65 -3.21
C LEU A 138 -4.25 17.87 -4.08
N PRO A 139 -3.26 18.68 -3.72
CA PRO A 139 -2.89 19.85 -4.56
C PRO A 139 -1.69 19.63 -5.48
N ALA A 140 -1.02 18.51 -5.49
CA ALA A 140 0.25 18.40 -6.22
C ALA A 140 0.03 18.07 -7.69
N GLY A 141 0.12 19.05 -8.53
CA GLY A 141 0.11 18.93 -9.99
C GLY A 141 1.36 18.28 -10.60
N VAL A 142 1.85 17.17 -10.05
CA VAL A 142 2.83 16.34 -10.75
C VAL A 142 2.08 15.55 -11.80
N THR A 143 2.19 16.01 -13.03
CA THR A 143 1.68 15.30 -14.19
C THR A 143 2.46 14.00 -14.40
N GLU A 144 1.75 12.98 -14.84
CA GLU A 144 2.36 11.71 -15.24
C GLU A 144 3.38 11.97 -16.35
N PRO A 145 4.64 11.51 -16.23
CA PRO A 145 5.58 11.60 -17.33
C PRO A 145 4.98 10.98 -18.60
N ALA A 146 5.07 11.68 -19.71
CA ALA A 146 4.64 11.12 -20.99
C ALA A 146 5.34 9.78 -21.25
N ASP A 147 4.69 8.86 -21.97
CA ASP A 147 5.15 7.50 -22.30
C ASP A 147 6.38 7.51 -23.23
N VAL A 148 7.49 8.11 -22.85
CA VAL A 148 8.51 8.54 -23.82
C VAL A 148 9.77 7.69 -23.82
N ASP A 149 10.08 6.93 -22.76
CA ASP A 149 11.36 6.20 -22.73
C ASP A 149 11.21 4.69 -22.51
N PRO A 150 11.54 3.85 -23.56
CA PRO A 150 11.57 2.40 -23.40
C PRO A 150 12.53 1.91 -22.31
N HIS A 151 13.62 2.66 -22.03
CA HIS A 151 14.55 2.32 -20.95
C HIS A 151 13.93 2.55 -19.56
N SER A 152 13.06 3.56 -19.41
CA SER A 152 12.30 3.78 -18.20
C SER A 152 11.36 2.59 -17.91
N ASN A 153 10.67 2.07 -18.92
CA ASN A 153 9.80 0.91 -18.77
C ASN A 153 10.54 -0.35 -18.29
N ARG A 154 11.75 -0.63 -18.80
CA ARG A 154 12.55 -1.80 -18.36
C ARG A 154 12.96 -1.68 -16.90
N ARG A 155 13.37 -0.50 -16.45
CA ARG A 155 13.74 -0.25 -15.05
C ARG A 155 12.55 -0.44 -14.12
N VAL A 156 11.39 0.13 -14.50
CA VAL A 156 10.15 -0.01 -13.72
C VAL A 156 9.72 -1.48 -13.66
N THR A 157 9.74 -2.19 -14.79
CA THR A 157 9.41 -3.63 -14.82
C THR A 157 10.34 -4.43 -13.91
N GLY A 158 11.64 -4.23 -14.01
CA GLY A 158 12.62 -4.92 -13.17
C GLY A 158 12.38 -4.69 -11.68
N ALA A 159 12.06 -3.45 -11.32
CA ALA A 159 11.75 -3.10 -9.94
C ALA A 159 10.44 -3.70 -9.43
N VAL A 160 9.39 -3.74 -10.24
CA VAL A 160 8.13 -4.40 -9.87
C VAL A 160 8.33 -5.90 -9.70
N VAL A 161 9.15 -6.54 -10.55
CA VAL A 161 9.50 -7.96 -10.38
C VAL A 161 10.23 -8.21 -9.06
N VAL A 162 11.21 -7.38 -8.72
CA VAL A 162 11.95 -7.54 -7.45
C VAL A 162 11.06 -7.22 -6.24
N LEU A 163 10.19 -6.20 -6.33
CA LEU A 163 9.19 -5.92 -5.31
C LEU A 163 8.24 -7.12 -5.12
N TRP A 164 7.80 -7.73 -6.21
CA TRP A 164 6.96 -8.92 -6.19
C TRP A 164 7.64 -10.08 -5.48
N LEU A 165 8.88 -10.41 -5.86
CA LEU A 165 9.67 -11.44 -5.18
C LEU A 165 9.87 -11.12 -3.69
N GLY A 166 10.15 -9.87 -3.36
CA GLY A 166 10.25 -9.40 -1.97
C GLY A 166 8.95 -9.62 -1.20
N LEU A 167 7.80 -9.35 -1.82
CA LEU A 167 6.50 -9.58 -1.18
C LEU A 167 6.19 -11.06 -1.00
N VAL A 168 6.50 -11.92 -1.97
CA VAL A 168 6.36 -13.39 -1.82
C VAL A 168 7.20 -13.89 -0.65
N LEU A 169 8.47 -13.47 -0.57
CA LEU A 169 9.35 -13.81 0.55
C LEU A 169 8.84 -13.28 1.89
N TRP A 170 8.26 -12.09 1.90
CA TRP A 170 7.63 -11.51 3.09
C TRP A 170 6.46 -12.38 3.56
N LEU A 171 5.51 -12.69 2.67
CA LEU A 171 4.33 -13.49 3.01
C LEU A 171 4.72 -14.89 3.50
N VAL A 172 5.66 -15.56 2.84
CA VAL A 172 6.19 -16.86 3.31
C VAL A 172 6.88 -16.71 4.66
N SER A 173 7.56 -15.59 4.93
CA SER A 173 8.24 -15.41 6.22
C SER A 173 7.29 -15.22 7.41
N LEU A 174 6.07 -14.75 7.16
CA LEU A 174 5.05 -14.58 8.20
C LEU A 174 4.47 -15.91 8.69
N GLU A 175 4.56 -16.96 7.88
CA GLU A 175 4.14 -18.30 8.26
C GLU A 175 5.01 -18.89 9.38
N GLY A 176 6.26 -18.43 9.50
CA GLY A 176 7.21 -18.85 10.54
C GLY A 176 7.86 -20.22 10.30
N ALA A 177 7.23 -21.10 9.54
CA ALA A 177 7.74 -22.43 9.16
C ALA A 177 7.36 -22.73 7.70
N ILE A 178 8.08 -23.64 7.07
CA ILE A 178 7.70 -24.17 5.76
C ILE A 178 6.81 -25.39 6.02
N ASP A 179 5.53 -25.28 5.73
CA ASP A 179 4.54 -26.32 5.96
C ASP A 179 3.57 -26.49 4.78
N GLN A 180 2.42 -27.10 5.03
CA GLN A 180 1.39 -27.37 4.03
C GLN A 180 0.71 -26.10 3.46
N PHE A 181 0.80 -24.96 4.14
CA PHE A 181 0.20 -23.69 3.70
C PHE A 181 1.15 -22.89 2.81
N THR A 182 2.46 -23.09 2.92
CA THR A 182 3.47 -22.42 2.10
C THR A 182 3.19 -22.47 0.59
N PRO A 183 2.82 -23.62 0.00
CA PRO A 183 2.45 -23.69 -1.41
C PRO A 183 1.24 -22.81 -1.77
N LEU A 184 0.24 -22.72 -0.89
CA LEU A 184 -0.95 -21.87 -1.10
C LEU A 184 -0.57 -20.40 -1.14
N ILE A 185 0.26 -19.96 -0.19
CA ILE A 185 0.79 -18.59 -0.13
C ILE A 185 1.54 -18.25 -1.42
N VAL A 186 2.46 -19.12 -1.84
CA VAL A 186 3.25 -18.88 -3.06
C VAL A 186 2.35 -18.85 -4.31
N ILE A 187 1.42 -19.79 -4.44
CA ILE A 187 0.50 -19.85 -5.58
C ILE A 187 -0.35 -18.58 -5.62
N ALA A 188 -0.98 -18.19 -4.53
CA ALA A 188 -1.83 -17.00 -4.48
C ALA A 188 -1.03 -15.72 -4.75
N ALA A 189 0.18 -15.60 -4.16
CA ALA A 189 1.07 -14.46 -4.36
C ALA A 189 1.67 -14.36 -5.78
N VAL A 190 1.63 -15.44 -6.56
CA VAL A 190 2.03 -15.45 -7.98
C VAL A 190 0.82 -15.25 -8.89
N VAL A 191 -0.25 -15.99 -8.65
CA VAL A 191 -1.43 -16.02 -9.52
C VAL A 191 -2.23 -14.71 -9.46
N GLY A 192 -2.43 -14.17 -8.25
CA GLY A 192 -3.18 -12.93 -8.06
C GLY A 192 -2.63 -11.75 -8.85
N PRO A 193 -1.32 -11.45 -8.79
CA PRO A 193 -0.72 -10.37 -9.59
C PRO A 193 -0.80 -10.59 -11.10
N VAL A 194 -0.64 -11.83 -11.58
CA VAL A 194 -0.80 -12.16 -13.00
C VAL A 194 -2.26 -11.91 -13.44
N ALA A 195 -3.22 -12.37 -12.64
CA ALA A 195 -4.63 -12.10 -12.88
C ALA A 195 -4.96 -10.61 -12.83
N GLY A 196 -4.32 -9.87 -11.91
CA GLY A 196 -4.41 -8.42 -11.81
C GLY A 196 -3.94 -7.71 -13.08
N ALA A 197 -2.82 -8.16 -13.66
CA ALA A 197 -2.35 -7.67 -14.95
C ALA A 197 -3.39 -7.88 -16.07
N LEU A 198 -3.99 -9.06 -16.13
CA LEU A 198 -5.04 -9.38 -17.11
C LEU A 198 -6.30 -8.53 -16.90
N GLY A 199 -6.77 -8.41 -15.65
CA GLY A 199 -7.94 -7.59 -15.32
C GLY A 199 -7.76 -6.13 -15.70
N TRP A 200 -6.58 -5.56 -15.43
CA TRP A 200 -6.22 -4.20 -15.82
C TRP A 200 -6.19 -4.03 -17.35
N LEU A 201 -5.49 -4.93 -18.06
CA LEU A 201 -5.35 -4.91 -19.51
C LEU A 201 -6.71 -5.01 -20.22
N ILE A 202 -7.57 -5.91 -19.77
CA ILE A 202 -8.92 -6.08 -20.33
C ILE A 202 -9.73 -4.80 -20.14
N THR A 203 -9.68 -4.22 -18.94
CA THR A 203 -10.43 -2.99 -18.62
C THR A 203 -9.93 -1.79 -19.41
N ASP A 204 -8.61 -1.59 -19.52
CA ASP A 204 -8.04 -0.50 -20.34
C ASP A 204 -8.46 -0.64 -21.82
N ARG A 205 -8.41 -1.85 -22.36
CA ARG A 205 -8.84 -2.10 -23.76
C ARG A 205 -10.32 -1.90 -23.98
N ALA A 206 -11.15 -2.41 -23.07
CA ALA A 206 -12.61 -2.25 -23.18
C ALA A 206 -13.03 -0.77 -23.11
N ARG A 207 -12.23 0.08 -22.45
CA ARG A 207 -12.48 1.52 -22.34
C ARG A 207 -11.73 2.37 -23.37
N GLY A 208 -10.94 1.75 -24.23
CA GLY A 208 -10.14 2.48 -25.23
C GLY A 208 -9.07 3.40 -24.61
N VAL A 209 -8.54 3.05 -23.43
CA VAL A 209 -7.49 3.86 -22.78
C VAL A 209 -6.18 3.71 -23.57
N PRO A 210 -5.57 4.82 -24.05
CA PRO A 210 -4.36 4.79 -24.86
C PRO A 210 -3.11 4.60 -24.00
N ARG A 211 -2.98 3.45 -23.35
CA ARG A 211 -1.83 3.08 -22.53
C ARG A 211 -1.10 1.90 -23.14
N SER A 212 0.24 1.92 -23.10
CA SER A 212 1.02 0.80 -23.63
C SER A 212 0.74 -0.48 -22.82
N MET A 213 0.73 -1.62 -23.52
CA MET A 213 0.45 -2.93 -22.94
C MET A 213 1.35 -3.27 -21.72
N PRO A 214 2.69 -3.06 -21.80
CA PRO A 214 3.57 -3.33 -20.66
C PRO A 214 3.22 -2.48 -19.43
N ARG A 215 2.84 -1.23 -19.64
CA ARG A 215 2.50 -0.31 -18.54
C ARG A 215 1.19 -0.71 -17.86
N SER A 216 0.16 -1.05 -18.62
CA SER A 216 -1.09 -1.58 -18.08
C SER A 216 -0.88 -2.88 -17.32
N ALA A 217 -0.02 -3.78 -17.83
CA ALA A 217 0.32 -5.02 -17.15
C ALA A 217 1.04 -4.76 -15.80
N ILE A 218 2.04 -3.89 -15.77
CA ILE A 218 2.75 -3.50 -14.54
C ILE A 218 1.80 -2.92 -13.50
N PHE A 219 0.89 -2.06 -13.92
CA PHE A 219 -0.10 -1.45 -13.03
C PHE A 219 -1.05 -2.50 -12.45
N GLY A 220 -1.49 -3.44 -13.27
CA GLY A 220 -2.32 -4.54 -12.83
C GLY A 220 -1.59 -5.51 -11.89
N VAL A 221 -0.29 -5.77 -12.10
CA VAL A 221 0.54 -6.54 -11.17
C VAL A 221 0.56 -5.89 -9.80
N ILE A 222 0.79 -4.58 -9.72
CA ILE A 222 0.80 -3.84 -8.44
C ILE A 222 -0.56 -3.94 -7.73
N ALA A 223 -1.65 -3.77 -8.47
CA ALA A 223 -2.99 -3.92 -7.90
C ALA A 223 -3.25 -5.35 -7.40
N GLY A 224 -2.85 -6.36 -8.17
CA GLY A 224 -2.97 -7.75 -7.75
C GLY A 224 -2.12 -8.10 -6.53
N LEU A 225 -0.89 -7.56 -6.43
CA LEU A 225 -0.02 -7.70 -5.24
C LEU A 225 -0.69 -7.12 -3.99
N ALA A 226 -1.25 -5.90 -4.11
CA ALA A 226 -1.94 -5.25 -3.02
C ALA A 226 -3.18 -6.05 -2.55
N ALA A 227 -3.90 -6.67 -3.49
CA ALA A 227 -5.07 -7.48 -3.19
C ALA A 227 -4.72 -8.84 -2.56
N MET A 228 -3.57 -9.44 -2.88
CA MET A 228 -3.20 -10.74 -2.29
C MET A 228 -2.66 -10.62 -0.86
N MET A 229 -2.17 -9.45 -0.46
CA MET A 229 -1.51 -9.27 0.82
C MET A 229 -2.35 -9.64 2.05
N PRO A 230 -3.64 -9.27 2.18
CA PRO A 230 -4.40 -9.56 3.38
C PRO A 230 -4.81 -11.03 3.53
N GLY A 231 -5.26 -11.69 2.44
CA GLY A 231 -5.95 -12.98 2.50
C GLY A 231 -5.23 -14.15 1.82
N VAL A 232 -3.91 -14.05 1.62
CA VAL A 232 -3.13 -15.01 0.82
C VAL A 232 -3.23 -16.46 1.32
N VAL A 233 -3.45 -16.68 2.62
CA VAL A 233 -3.50 -18.02 3.27
C VAL A 233 -4.86 -18.68 3.08
N THR A 234 -5.93 -17.91 3.02
CA THR A 234 -7.32 -18.41 3.05
C THR A 234 -7.98 -18.43 1.68
N VAL A 235 -7.43 -17.67 0.74
CA VAL A 235 -7.97 -17.55 -0.62
C VAL A 235 -7.43 -18.67 -1.51
N THR A 236 -8.30 -19.60 -1.93
CA THR A 236 -7.90 -20.72 -2.80
C THR A 236 -7.54 -20.26 -4.22
N PHE A 237 -6.87 -21.12 -5.00
CA PHE A 237 -6.40 -20.82 -6.35
C PHE A 237 -7.47 -20.15 -7.26
N PRO A 238 -8.71 -20.67 -7.42
CA PRO A 238 -9.70 -20.03 -8.27
C PRO A 238 -10.08 -18.63 -7.79
N TRP A 239 -10.17 -18.44 -6.49
CA TRP A 239 -10.46 -17.15 -5.89
C TRP A 239 -9.30 -16.16 -6.01
N SER A 240 -8.05 -16.63 -5.97
CA SER A 240 -6.88 -15.78 -6.22
C SER A 240 -6.90 -15.18 -7.62
N LEU A 241 -7.36 -15.95 -8.61
CA LEU A 241 -7.58 -15.46 -9.98
C LEU A 241 -8.67 -14.38 -10.00
N ALA A 242 -9.83 -14.65 -9.38
CA ALA A 242 -10.97 -13.73 -9.38
C ALA A 242 -10.63 -12.42 -8.63
N VAL A 243 -10.04 -12.53 -7.45
CA VAL A 243 -9.65 -11.39 -6.62
C VAL A 243 -8.59 -10.54 -7.32
N GLY A 244 -7.54 -11.17 -7.88
CA GLY A 244 -6.51 -10.47 -8.64
C GLY A 244 -7.07 -9.74 -9.85
N ALA A 245 -7.88 -10.43 -10.67
CA ALA A 245 -8.50 -9.85 -11.86
C ALA A 245 -9.43 -8.67 -11.51
N LEU A 246 -10.26 -8.83 -10.47
CA LEU A 246 -11.15 -7.77 -9.99
C LEU A 246 -10.35 -6.56 -9.46
N ALA A 247 -9.29 -6.80 -8.68
CA ALA A 247 -8.41 -5.75 -8.19
C ALA A 247 -7.74 -4.97 -9.34
N GLY A 248 -7.26 -5.67 -10.36
CA GLY A 248 -6.71 -5.05 -11.57
C GLY A 248 -7.74 -4.22 -12.33
N ALA A 249 -8.94 -4.76 -12.52
CA ALA A 249 -10.04 -4.07 -13.22
C ALA A 249 -10.48 -2.80 -12.46
N LEU A 250 -10.78 -2.93 -11.16
CA LEU A 250 -11.18 -1.79 -10.33
C LEU A 250 -10.04 -0.78 -10.14
N GLY A 251 -8.78 -1.24 -10.07
CA GLY A 251 -7.60 -0.40 -10.07
C GLY A 251 -7.48 0.46 -11.33
N SER A 252 -7.71 -0.12 -12.52
CA SER A 252 -7.76 0.64 -13.78
C SER A 252 -8.87 1.70 -13.79
N LEU A 253 -10.06 1.34 -13.29
CA LEU A 253 -11.18 2.28 -13.16
C LEU A 253 -10.84 3.42 -12.19
N ALA A 254 -10.28 3.10 -11.03
CA ALA A 254 -9.87 4.08 -10.02
C ALA A 254 -8.82 5.03 -10.57
N TYR A 255 -7.79 4.51 -11.23
CA TYR A 255 -6.71 5.31 -11.84
C TYR A 255 -7.19 6.28 -12.91
N SER A 256 -8.19 5.87 -13.68
CA SER A 256 -8.73 6.63 -14.81
C SER A 256 -10.01 7.40 -14.47
N SER A 257 -10.42 7.43 -13.19
CA SER A 257 -11.62 8.17 -12.76
C SER A 257 -11.43 9.68 -12.90
N ARG A 258 -12.51 10.43 -13.13
CA ARG A 258 -12.46 11.90 -13.24
C ARG A 258 -11.87 12.56 -12.00
N ALA A 259 -12.21 12.06 -10.81
CA ALA A 259 -11.66 12.55 -9.56
C ALA A 259 -10.14 12.31 -9.46
N SER A 260 -9.66 11.19 -9.98
CA SER A 260 -8.26 10.84 -10.00
C SER A 260 -7.47 11.64 -11.05
N LEU A 261 -8.07 11.93 -12.22
CA LEU A 261 -7.41 12.68 -13.29
C LEU A 261 -7.11 14.15 -12.92
N SER A 262 -7.91 14.74 -12.03
CA SER A 262 -7.65 16.09 -11.48
C SER A 262 -6.63 16.08 -10.32
N ALA A 263 -6.26 14.92 -9.82
CA ALA A 263 -5.34 14.76 -8.71
C ALA A 263 -3.91 14.42 -9.18
N GLY A 264 -2.93 14.64 -8.31
CA GLY A 264 -1.55 14.25 -8.57
C GLY A 264 -1.36 12.73 -8.67
N ILE A 265 -0.24 12.30 -9.27
CA ILE A 265 0.07 10.88 -9.49
C ILE A 265 0.07 10.06 -8.19
N ALA A 266 0.54 10.64 -7.08
CA ALA A 266 0.54 9.99 -5.77
C ALA A 266 -0.87 9.65 -5.29
N THR A 267 -1.82 10.58 -5.44
CA THR A 267 -3.23 10.38 -5.11
C THR A 267 -3.87 9.28 -5.97
N ARG A 268 -3.54 9.25 -7.27
CA ARG A 268 -4.02 8.18 -8.17
C ARG A 268 -3.56 6.80 -7.69
N TRP A 269 -2.28 6.67 -7.36
CA TRP A 269 -1.73 5.41 -6.85
C TRP A 269 -2.27 5.06 -5.47
N GLY A 270 -2.42 6.04 -4.58
CA GLY A 270 -3.09 5.83 -3.29
C GLY A 270 -4.49 5.25 -3.47
N LEU A 271 -5.29 5.82 -4.39
CA LEU A 271 -6.63 5.32 -4.68
C LEU A 271 -6.62 3.90 -5.28
N VAL A 272 -5.70 3.62 -6.21
CA VAL A 272 -5.54 2.28 -6.80
C VAL A 272 -5.21 1.25 -5.73
N VAL A 273 -4.22 1.53 -4.89
CA VAL A 273 -3.79 0.60 -3.82
C VAL A 273 -4.91 0.42 -2.80
N LEU A 274 -5.60 1.49 -2.41
CA LEU A 274 -6.73 1.42 -1.47
C LEU A 274 -7.86 0.52 -2.01
N VAL A 275 -8.28 0.73 -3.26
CA VAL A 275 -9.34 -0.06 -3.90
C VAL A 275 -8.91 -1.52 -4.09
N ALA A 276 -7.69 -1.75 -4.56
CA ALA A 276 -7.17 -3.10 -4.76
C ALA A 276 -7.05 -3.86 -3.43
N THR A 277 -6.53 -3.20 -2.39
CA THR A 277 -6.44 -3.78 -1.05
C THR A 277 -7.83 -4.06 -0.46
N ALA A 278 -8.83 -3.20 -0.69
CA ALA A 278 -10.20 -3.46 -0.27
C ALA A 278 -10.74 -4.76 -0.88
N VAL A 279 -10.53 -4.97 -2.18
CA VAL A 279 -10.95 -6.22 -2.84
C VAL A 279 -10.32 -7.44 -2.16
N GLY A 280 -9.02 -7.40 -1.91
CA GLY A 280 -8.30 -8.50 -1.25
C GLY A 280 -8.66 -8.67 0.22
N PHE A 281 -8.91 -7.58 0.92
CA PHE A 281 -9.22 -7.59 2.34
C PHE A 281 -10.60 -8.21 2.65
N PHE A 282 -11.58 -8.01 1.76
CA PHE A 282 -12.89 -8.62 1.90
C PHE A 282 -12.99 -10.02 1.28
N ALA A 283 -12.01 -10.44 0.47
CA ALA A 283 -12.01 -11.74 -0.16
C ALA A 283 -12.08 -12.92 0.83
N PRO A 284 -11.30 -12.96 1.94
CA PRO A 284 -11.43 -14.00 2.96
C PRO A 284 -12.82 -14.08 3.58
N ALA A 285 -13.42 -12.95 3.92
CA ALA A 285 -14.76 -12.91 4.49
C ALA A 285 -15.85 -13.38 3.50
N ILE A 286 -15.61 -13.26 2.21
CA ILE A 286 -16.54 -13.73 1.17
C ILE A 286 -16.29 -15.20 0.82
N SER A 287 -15.05 -15.54 0.49
CA SER A 287 -14.67 -16.81 -0.14
C SER A 287 -13.61 -17.60 0.62
N GLY A 288 -13.25 -17.16 1.84
CA GLY A 288 -12.27 -17.87 2.68
C GLY A 288 -12.74 -19.30 2.98
N ASN A 289 -11.83 -20.25 2.81
CA ASN A 289 -12.15 -21.66 2.94
C ASN A 289 -12.61 -22.00 4.38
N GLY A 290 -13.84 -22.47 4.50
CA GLY A 290 -14.45 -22.88 5.77
C GLY A 290 -15.03 -21.73 6.62
N VAL A 291 -14.71 -20.46 6.34
CA VAL A 291 -15.13 -19.30 7.17
C VAL A 291 -15.89 -18.22 6.40
N GLY A 292 -15.68 -18.09 5.10
CA GLY A 292 -16.33 -17.07 4.28
C GLY A 292 -17.85 -17.29 4.13
N ILE A 293 -18.56 -16.22 3.77
CA ILE A 293 -20.03 -16.22 3.59
C ILE A 293 -20.50 -17.33 2.64
N LEU A 294 -19.72 -17.62 1.59
CA LEU A 294 -20.06 -18.67 0.62
C LEU A 294 -20.05 -20.08 1.22
N PHE A 295 -19.38 -20.28 2.36
CA PHE A 295 -19.32 -21.55 3.06
C PHE A 295 -20.16 -21.58 4.33
N SER A 296 -20.19 -20.46 5.09
CA SER A 296 -20.87 -20.37 6.37
C SER A 296 -22.34 -19.87 6.25
N ALA A 297 -22.68 -19.19 5.15
CA ALA A 297 -23.94 -18.46 4.97
C ALA A 297 -24.20 -17.39 6.06
N GLN A 298 -23.17 -16.96 6.79
CA GLN A 298 -23.27 -16.00 7.89
C GLN A 298 -22.73 -14.64 7.40
N LEU A 299 -23.56 -13.59 7.48
CA LEU A 299 -23.15 -12.22 7.07
C LEU A 299 -22.35 -11.49 8.15
N ASP A 300 -22.44 -11.94 9.38
CA ASP A 300 -21.75 -11.35 10.54
C ASP A 300 -20.21 -11.46 10.45
N VAL A 301 -19.69 -12.44 9.70
CA VAL A 301 -18.24 -12.52 9.34
C VAL A 301 -17.70 -11.25 8.68
N LEU A 302 -18.54 -10.40 8.08
CA LEU A 302 -18.12 -9.12 7.52
C LEU A 302 -17.94 -8.01 8.56
N THR A 303 -18.49 -8.17 9.75
CA THR A 303 -18.56 -7.08 10.73
C THR A 303 -17.17 -6.58 11.13
N VAL A 304 -16.27 -7.47 11.57
CA VAL A 304 -14.92 -7.08 11.99
C VAL A 304 -14.08 -6.55 10.81
N PRO A 305 -14.04 -7.22 9.64
CA PRO A 305 -13.35 -6.67 8.46
C PRO A 305 -13.86 -5.27 8.06
N VAL A 306 -15.16 -5.05 8.02
CA VAL A 306 -15.73 -3.73 7.65
C VAL A 306 -15.34 -2.67 8.68
N MET A 307 -15.50 -2.95 9.97
CA MET A 307 -15.14 -2.02 11.03
C MET A 307 -13.65 -1.69 11.03
N SER A 308 -12.79 -2.70 10.85
CA SER A 308 -11.34 -2.52 10.83
C SER A 308 -10.89 -1.73 9.61
N PHE A 309 -11.37 -2.09 8.42
CA PHE A 309 -11.03 -1.37 7.18
C PHE A 309 -11.51 0.08 7.21
N ALA A 310 -12.77 0.31 7.59
CA ALA A 310 -13.34 1.64 7.71
C ALA A 310 -12.64 2.45 8.81
N GLY A 311 -12.41 1.85 9.97
CA GLY A 311 -11.73 2.48 11.10
C GLY A 311 -10.31 2.92 10.75
N VAL A 312 -9.52 2.05 10.12
CA VAL A 312 -8.15 2.39 9.68
C VAL A 312 -8.18 3.46 8.58
N THR A 313 -9.09 3.35 7.61
CA THR A 313 -9.22 4.34 6.54
C THR A 313 -9.59 5.71 7.11
N VAL A 314 -10.67 5.79 7.89
CA VAL A 314 -11.14 7.05 8.49
C VAL A 314 -10.11 7.60 9.48
N GLY A 315 -9.52 6.73 10.32
CA GLY A 315 -8.47 7.11 11.25
C GLY A 315 -7.25 7.72 10.56
N ALA A 316 -6.76 7.07 9.49
CA ALA A 316 -5.64 7.60 8.70
C ALA A 316 -5.97 8.98 8.10
N VAL A 317 -7.18 9.16 7.60
CA VAL A 317 -7.69 10.43 7.07
C VAL A 317 -7.72 11.51 8.14
N VAL A 318 -8.37 11.24 9.26
CA VAL A 318 -8.53 12.21 10.35
C VAL A 318 -7.18 12.60 10.95
N LEU A 319 -6.31 11.61 11.20
CA LEU A 319 -4.98 11.85 11.76
C LEU A 319 -4.04 12.55 10.79
N SER A 320 -4.27 12.43 9.47
CA SER A 320 -3.50 13.17 8.45
C SER A 320 -3.91 14.65 8.31
N ALA A 321 -5.11 15.00 8.73
CA ALA A 321 -5.66 16.35 8.53
C ALA A 321 -4.80 17.47 9.12
N PRO A 322 -4.21 17.38 10.34
CA PRO A 322 -3.32 18.40 10.87
C PRO A 322 -2.05 18.58 10.02
N ALA A 323 -1.43 17.48 9.60
CA ALA A 323 -0.24 17.52 8.75
C ALA A 323 -0.54 18.22 7.42
N TRP A 324 -1.70 17.93 6.83
CA TRP A 324 -2.16 18.53 5.61
C TRP A 324 -2.44 20.04 5.72
N VAL A 325 -3.07 20.49 6.81
CA VAL A 325 -3.28 21.93 7.09
C VAL A 325 -1.95 22.65 7.22
N LEU A 326 -0.98 22.05 7.92
CA LEU A 326 0.36 22.62 8.07
C LEU A 326 1.08 22.73 6.73
N LEU A 327 1.01 21.70 5.89
CA LEU A 327 1.63 21.69 4.56
C LEU A 327 1.03 22.76 3.64
N ARG A 328 -0.27 22.97 3.63
CA ARG A 328 -0.90 24.03 2.85
C ARG A 328 -0.45 25.42 3.27
N ARG A 329 -0.26 25.64 4.56
CA ARG A 329 0.22 26.93 5.09
C ARG A 329 1.68 27.19 4.71
N THR A 330 2.52 26.15 4.62
CA THR A 330 3.93 26.28 4.21
C THR A 330 4.08 26.39 2.68
N ALA A 331 3.33 25.60 1.92
CA ALA A 331 3.35 25.65 0.44
C ALA A 331 2.89 27.00 -0.14
N GLY A 332 1.97 27.70 0.51
CA GLY A 332 1.55 29.04 0.12
C GLY A 332 2.64 30.13 0.25
N ARG A 333 3.75 29.81 0.92
CA ARG A 333 4.91 30.69 1.11
C ARG A 333 6.06 30.42 0.15
N ALA A 334 5.96 29.40 -0.72
CA ALA A 334 6.99 29.14 -1.72
C ALA A 334 7.09 30.33 -2.70
N PRO A 335 8.28 30.93 -2.91
CA PRO A 335 8.42 32.18 -3.64
C PRO A 335 7.90 32.02 -5.07
N ARG A 336 7.10 32.97 -5.53
CA ARG A 336 6.71 33.19 -6.94
C ARG A 336 7.91 33.19 -7.91
N ALA A 337 9.13 33.27 -7.38
CA ALA A 337 10.39 33.23 -8.11
C ALA A 337 10.60 31.95 -8.97
N ARG A 338 10.13 30.79 -8.54
CA ARG A 338 10.28 29.56 -9.35
C ARG A 338 9.35 29.51 -10.56
N ARG A 339 8.16 30.08 -10.50
CA ARG A 339 7.28 30.16 -11.68
C ARG A 339 7.87 31.06 -12.77
N ALA A 340 8.49 32.15 -12.38
CA ALA A 340 9.12 33.09 -13.32
C ALA A 340 10.37 32.54 -14.01
N GLN A 341 11.00 31.51 -13.44
CA GLN A 341 12.15 30.85 -14.05
C GLN A 341 11.73 29.80 -15.10
N TYR A 342 10.62 29.06 -14.85
CA TYR A 342 10.05 28.12 -15.84
C TYR A 342 9.35 28.80 -17.03
N GLU A 343 8.92 30.06 -16.86
CA GLU A 343 8.30 30.84 -17.96
C GLU A 343 9.34 31.50 -18.84
N ARG A 344 10.65 31.43 -18.50
CA ARG A 344 11.77 31.99 -19.26
C ARG A 344 12.62 30.99 -20.02
N GLU A 345 12.43 29.67 -19.75
CA GLU A 345 13.05 28.56 -20.48
C GLU A 345 12.05 27.93 -21.48
#